data_260e79edd09cdb88e6bab114846ea106
#
_entry.id   260e79edd09cdb88e6bab114846ea106
#
_cell.length_a   1.000
_cell.length_b   1.000
_cell.length_c   1.000
_cell.angle_alpha   90.00
_cell.angle_beta   90.00
_cell.angle_gamma   90.00
#
_symmetry.space_group_name_H-M   'P 1'
#
loop_
_entity.id
_entity.type
_entity.pdbx_description
1 polymer ?
#
loop_
_entity_poly.entity_id
_entity_poly.type
_entity_poly.pdbx_seq_one_letter_code
_entity_poly.pdbx_strand_id
1 'polypeptide(L)'
;RRTPFDDINVRKAVSLLFPYDFINKILFHNLLSRTHGPWDNSNLQATEQPNPTSFSIISKYKDQISLEALKIININKPLNNRALVKKALNLLNESGWKLENNKMVSKKNKKKLTFSVITNQARMEKLLLVWAQQLEKIGVDLRVRVTDSSQFQYRLQSFDFDSIVFKYHMSLSPGNEQYIYWGNWAASQSGSRNYAGINHPAIDESINVIVNSKNRDKLIEATQTLDILLRAGK
;
A
#
# COMPACT_ATOMS: atom_id res chain seq x y z
N ARG A 1 -2.68 11.46 -4.55
CA ARG A 1 -1.55 10.65 -5.10
C ARG A 1 -1.00 11.35 -6.33
N ARG A 2 0.32 11.34 -6.50
CA ARG A 2 1.02 11.93 -7.66
C ARG A 2 1.19 10.89 -8.76
N THR A 3 1.26 11.34 -10.00
CA THR A 3 1.74 10.51 -11.12
C THR A 3 3.20 10.10 -10.85
N PRO A 4 3.55 8.79 -11.01
CA PRO A 4 2.72 7.76 -11.65
C PRO A 4 1.86 6.93 -10.67
N PHE A 5 1.81 7.26 -9.38
CA PHE A 5 1.15 6.46 -8.34
C PHE A 5 -0.33 6.77 -8.14
N ASP A 6 -0.91 7.66 -8.93
CA ASP A 6 -2.35 7.76 -9.13
C ASP A 6 -2.93 6.50 -9.80
N ASP A 7 -2.15 5.82 -10.65
CA ASP A 7 -2.52 4.55 -11.28
C ASP A 7 -2.29 3.35 -10.34
N ILE A 8 -3.34 2.56 -10.09
CA ILE A 8 -3.30 1.37 -9.23
C ILE A 8 -2.41 0.26 -9.80
N ASN A 9 -2.35 0.09 -11.13
CA ASN A 9 -1.54 -0.95 -11.75
C ASN A 9 -0.05 -0.64 -11.63
N VAL A 10 0.32 0.65 -11.70
CA VAL A 10 1.71 1.07 -11.41
C VAL A 10 2.08 0.74 -9.97
N ARG A 11 1.21 1.06 -8.99
CA ARG A 11 1.45 0.70 -7.58
C ARG A 11 1.60 -0.80 -7.39
N LYS A 12 0.69 -1.60 -8.00
CA LYS A 12 0.75 -3.07 -7.95
C LYS A 12 2.04 -3.60 -8.58
N ALA A 13 2.43 -3.09 -9.74
CA ALA A 13 3.63 -3.54 -10.45
C ALA A 13 4.90 -3.34 -9.63
N VAL A 14 5.11 -2.15 -9.05
CA VAL A 14 6.30 -1.88 -8.23
C VAL A 14 6.30 -2.67 -6.92
N SER A 15 5.11 -2.87 -6.31
CA SER A 15 4.96 -3.67 -5.08
C SER A 15 5.25 -5.15 -5.30
N LEU A 16 4.86 -5.73 -6.44
CA LEU A 16 5.12 -7.13 -6.80
C LEU A 16 6.62 -7.45 -6.83
N LEU A 17 7.45 -6.46 -7.16
CA LEU A 17 8.90 -6.62 -7.29
C LEU A 17 9.68 -6.24 -6.02
N PHE A 18 8.98 -5.98 -4.92
CA PHE A 18 9.65 -5.85 -3.62
C PHE A 18 10.16 -7.22 -3.17
N PRO A 19 11.49 -7.42 -3.06
CA PRO A 19 12.08 -8.73 -2.89
C PRO A 19 12.08 -9.17 -1.42
N TYR A 20 10.89 -9.29 -0.82
CA TYR A 20 10.71 -9.56 0.59
C TYR A 20 11.47 -10.80 1.08
N ASP A 21 11.32 -11.94 0.39
CA ASP A 21 11.94 -13.20 0.81
C ASP A 21 13.47 -13.14 0.79
N PHE A 22 14.03 -12.50 -0.24
CA PHE A 22 15.47 -12.27 -0.33
C PHE A 22 15.96 -11.36 0.80
N ILE A 23 15.28 -10.24 1.05
CA ILE A 23 15.60 -9.29 2.11
C ILE A 23 15.49 -9.97 3.48
N ASN A 24 14.40 -10.72 3.72
CA ASN A 24 14.19 -11.44 4.96
C ASN A 24 15.30 -12.46 5.22
N LYS A 25 15.67 -13.22 4.19
CA LYS A 25 16.74 -14.22 4.30
C LYS A 25 18.10 -13.59 4.59
N ILE A 26 18.47 -12.54 3.86
CA ILE A 26 19.85 -12.00 3.90
C ILE A 26 20.04 -10.98 5.03
N LEU A 27 19.06 -10.13 5.30
CA LEU A 27 19.17 -9.06 6.29
C LEU A 27 18.52 -9.39 7.64
N PHE A 28 17.53 -10.28 7.64
CA PHE A 28 16.76 -10.60 8.84
C PHE A 28 16.79 -12.10 9.22
N HIS A 29 17.61 -12.91 8.54
CA HIS A 29 17.82 -14.35 8.85
C HIS A 29 16.49 -15.15 8.95
N ASN A 30 15.49 -14.81 8.12
CA ASN A 30 14.14 -15.36 8.13
C ASN A 30 13.36 -15.13 9.43
N LEU A 31 13.70 -14.11 10.21
CA LEU A 31 13.01 -13.80 11.47
C LEU A 31 11.71 -13.01 11.28
N LEU A 32 11.45 -12.48 10.08
CA LEU A 32 10.26 -11.71 9.81
C LEU A 32 9.18 -12.53 9.12
N SER A 33 7.92 -12.23 9.43
CA SER A 33 6.76 -12.69 8.66
C SER A 33 6.18 -11.54 7.86
N ARG A 34 5.83 -11.80 6.60
CA ARG A 34 5.19 -10.79 5.76
C ARG A 34 3.75 -10.58 6.23
N THR A 35 3.40 -9.34 6.48
CA THR A 35 2.03 -8.94 6.80
C THR A 35 1.29 -8.49 5.54
N HIS A 36 -0.01 -8.65 5.52
CA HIS A 36 -0.89 -8.31 4.39
C HIS A 36 -1.82 -7.14 4.70
N GLY A 37 -1.98 -6.81 5.97
CA GLY A 37 -2.82 -5.72 6.44
C GLY A 37 -2.36 -5.15 7.78
N PRO A 38 -2.97 -4.02 8.19
CA PRO A 38 -2.61 -3.34 9.43
C PRO A 38 -2.81 -4.15 10.71
N TRP A 39 -3.73 -5.10 10.71
CA TRP A 39 -4.10 -5.89 11.88
C TRP A 39 -3.76 -7.38 11.78
N ASP A 40 -2.83 -7.75 10.91
CA ASP A 40 -2.36 -9.15 10.83
C ASP A 40 -1.91 -9.68 12.19
N ASN A 41 -2.10 -10.98 12.39
CA ASN A 41 -1.84 -11.68 13.64
C ASN A 41 -2.73 -11.24 14.82
N SER A 42 -3.91 -10.71 14.55
CA SER A 42 -4.92 -10.39 15.55
C SER A 42 -6.31 -10.82 15.10
N ASN A 43 -7.28 -10.82 16.03
CA ASN A 43 -8.68 -11.07 15.70
C ASN A 43 -9.35 -9.95 14.90
N LEU A 44 -8.64 -8.83 14.71
CA LEU A 44 -9.08 -7.70 13.89
C LEU A 44 -8.68 -7.86 12.41
N GLN A 45 -7.86 -8.86 12.10
CA GLN A 45 -7.42 -9.16 10.73
C GLN A 45 -8.61 -9.54 9.84
N ALA A 46 -8.61 -9.07 8.60
CA ALA A 46 -9.57 -9.47 7.60
C ALA A 46 -9.61 -10.98 7.40
N THR A 47 -10.82 -11.54 7.33
CA THR A 47 -11.08 -12.96 7.09
C THR A 47 -11.39 -13.22 5.62
N GLU A 48 -11.28 -14.47 5.17
CA GLU A 48 -11.58 -14.86 3.78
C GLU A 48 -13.06 -14.63 3.42
N GLN A 49 -13.94 -14.73 4.41
CA GLN A 49 -15.37 -14.50 4.22
C GLN A 49 -15.75 -13.12 4.79
N PRO A 50 -16.43 -12.29 4.01
CA PRO A 50 -16.96 -11.03 4.50
C PRO A 50 -17.95 -11.26 5.65
N ASN A 51 -17.78 -10.55 6.75
CA ASN A 51 -18.74 -10.51 7.85
C ASN A 51 -19.97 -9.65 7.48
N PRO A 52 -21.07 -9.63 8.28
CA PRO A 52 -22.27 -8.87 7.97
C PRO A 52 -22.01 -7.36 7.73
N THR A 53 -21.13 -6.75 8.50
CA THR A 53 -20.75 -5.33 8.33
C THR A 53 -20.00 -5.12 7.01
N SER A 54 -19.06 -6.01 6.67
CA SER A 54 -18.35 -5.99 5.39
C SER A 54 -19.32 -6.12 4.21
N PHE A 55 -20.23 -7.08 4.28
CA PHE A 55 -21.21 -7.30 3.24
C PHE A 55 -22.10 -6.07 3.02
N SER A 56 -22.60 -5.46 4.10
CA SER A 56 -23.44 -4.26 4.04
C SER A 56 -22.72 -3.09 3.35
N ILE A 57 -21.51 -2.75 3.82
CA ILE A 57 -20.75 -1.62 3.27
C ILE A 57 -20.33 -1.88 1.82
N ILE A 58 -19.78 -3.06 1.53
CA ILE A 58 -19.29 -3.38 0.19
C ILE A 58 -20.42 -3.43 -0.83
N SER A 59 -21.59 -3.98 -0.47
CA SER A 59 -22.76 -4.01 -1.35
C SER A 59 -23.26 -2.61 -1.71
N LYS A 60 -23.18 -1.67 -0.78
CA LYS A 60 -23.54 -0.26 -1.02
C LYS A 60 -22.62 0.42 -2.05
N TYR A 61 -21.37 0.01 -2.12
CA TYR A 61 -20.36 0.58 -3.02
C TYR A 61 -19.91 -0.39 -4.12
N LYS A 62 -20.74 -1.38 -4.48
CA LYS A 62 -20.42 -2.45 -5.45
C LYS A 62 -19.93 -1.94 -6.81
N ASP A 63 -20.41 -0.78 -7.24
CA ASP A 63 -20.01 -0.17 -8.51
C ASP A 63 -18.61 0.48 -8.46
N GLN A 64 -18.07 0.71 -7.26
CA GLN A 64 -16.78 1.34 -7.01
C GLN A 64 -15.74 0.37 -6.43
N ILE A 65 -16.19 -0.75 -5.88
CA ILE A 65 -15.34 -1.76 -5.26
C ILE A 65 -15.46 -3.05 -6.06
N SER A 66 -14.38 -3.44 -6.72
CA SER A 66 -14.32 -4.73 -7.41
C SER A 66 -14.44 -5.88 -6.43
N LEU A 67 -15.33 -6.85 -6.71
CA LEU A 67 -15.44 -8.09 -5.94
C LEU A 67 -14.14 -8.91 -5.97
N GLU A 68 -13.33 -8.75 -7.02
CA GLU A 68 -11.99 -9.36 -7.07
C GLU A 68 -11.02 -8.73 -6.06
N ALA A 69 -11.22 -7.47 -5.71
CA ALA A 69 -10.45 -6.82 -4.65
C ALA A 69 -10.68 -7.49 -3.28
N LEU A 70 -11.83 -8.14 -3.08
CA LEU A 70 -12.14 -8.91 -1.87
C LEU A 70 -11.45 -10.27 -1.84
N LYS A 71 -11.06 -10.82 -2.99
CA LYS A 71 -10.34 -12.10 -3.11
C LYS A 71 -8.84 -11.96 -2.83
N ILE A 72 -8.35 -10.76 -2.55
CA ILE A 72 -6.91 -10.45 -2.30
C ILE A 72 -6.40 -11.11 -1.02
N ILE A 73 -7.26 -11.67 -0.20
CA ILE A 73 -6.89 -12.33 1.06
C ILE A 73 -6.03 -13.59 0.83
N ASN A 74 -6.01 -14.15 -0.38
CA ASN A 74 -5.26 -15.37 -0.73
C ASN A 74 -4.01 -15.14 -1.58
N ILE A 75 -3.12 -14.24 -1.16
CA ILE A 75 -1.81 -14.03 -1.85
C ILE A 75 -0.74 -15.06 -1.41
N ASN A 76 -1.13 -16.22 -0.94
CA ASN A 76 -0.21 -17.21 -0.38
C ASN A 76 0.37 -18.22 -1.40
N LYS A 77 0.19 -18.03 -2.73
CA LYS A 77 1.00 -18.78 -3.68
C LYS A 77 2.25 -17.99 -4.05
N PRO A 78 3.45 -18.41 -3.60
CA PRO A 78 4.67 -17.75 -4.01
C PRO A 78 4.82 -17.93 -5.52
N LEU A 79 4.63 -16.84 -6.26
CA LEU A 79 5.00 -16.79 -7.68
C LEU A 79 6.53 -16.76 -7.75
N ASN A 80 7.09 -17.53 -8.69
CA ASN A 80 8.53 -17.42 -8.96
C ASN A 80 8.85 -16.01 -9.51
N ASN A 81 10.09 -15.59 -9.36
CA ASN A 81 10.54 -14.26 -9.74
C ASN A 81 10.22 -13.91 -11.21
N ARG A 82 10.32 -14.87 -12.13
CA ARG A 82 10.01 -14.69 -13.56
C ARG A 82 8.52 -14.37 -13.78
N ALA A 83 7.64 -15.06 -13.07
CA ALA A 83 6.19 -14.81 -13.15
C ALA A 83 5.83 -13.44 -12.57
N LEU A 84 6.48 -13.02 -11.46
CA LEU A 84 6.30 -11.69 -10.87
C LEU A 84 6.74 -10.59 -11.85
N VAL A 85 7.90 -10.72 -12.46
CA VAL A 85 8.41 -9.78 -13.48
C VAL A 85 7.45 -9.68 -14.67
N LYS A 86 6.99 -10.83 -15.22
CA LYS A 86 6.01 -10.84 -16.33
C LYS A 86 4.71 -10.13 -15.93
N LYS A 87 4.19 -10.40 -14.74
CA LYS A 87 2.97 -9.75 -14.23
C LYS A 87 3.17 -8.23 -14.05
N ALA A 88 4.30 -7.81 -13.51
CA ALA A 88 4.62 -6.39 -13.36
C ALA A 88 4.71 -5.67 -14.71
N LEU A 89 5.39 -6.27 -15.70
CA LEU A 89 5.48 -5.72 -17.05
C LEU A 89 4.11 -5.59 -17.73
N ASN A 90 3.22 -6.57 -17.56
CA ASN A 90 1.86 -6.51 -18.10
C ASN A 90 1.07 -5.36 -17.48
N LEU A 91 1.08 -5.22 -16.15
CA LEU A 91 0.41 -4.12 -15.44
C LEU A 91 0.92 -2.75 -15.89
N LEU A 92 2.24 -2.60 -16.07
CA LEU A 92 2.83 -1.36 -16.58
C LEU A 92 2.40 -1.09 -18.03
N ASN A 93 2.36 -2.12 -18.87
CA ASN A 93 1.94 -1.99 -20.27
C ASN A 93 0.47 -1.56 -20.39
N GLU A 94 -0.43 -2.10 -19.57
CA GLU A 94 -1.84 -1.71 -19.46
C GLU A 94 -1.98 -0.24 -19.01
N SER A 95 -1.07 0.23 -18.16
CA SER A 95 -1.00 1.62 -17.69
C SER A 95 -0.28 2.58 -18.65
N GLY A 96 -0.04 2.17 -19.88
CA GLY A 96 0.57 3.03 -20.88
C GLY A 96 2.07 3.19 -20.79
N TRP A 97 2.77 2.27 -20.12
CA TRP A 97 4.22 2.21 -20.08
C TRP A 97 4.75 1.12 -21.00
N LYS A 98 5.97 1.25 -21.48
CA LYS A 98 6.67 0.23 -22.29
C LYS A 98 8.16 0.22 -22.01
N LEU A 99 8.77 -0.94 -22.16
CA LEU A 99 10.22 -1.09 -22.04
C LEU A 99 10.87 -0.75 -23.38
N GLU A 100 11.72 0.29 -23.41
CA GLU A 100 12.52 0.69 -24.58
C GLU A 100 13.97 0.91 -24.12
N ASN A 101 14.92 0.28 -24.79
CA ASN A 101 16.36 0.42 -24.48
C ASN A 101 16.66 0.25 -22.97
N ASN A 102 16.12 -0.79 -22.35
CA ASN A 102 16.23 -1.10 -20.92
C ASN A 102 15.69 0.02 -19.98
N LYS A 103 14.79 0.86 -20.48
CA LYS A 103 14.12 1.91 -19.68
C LYS A 103 12.62 1.79 -19.82
N MET A 104 11.91 1.86 -18.69
CA MET A 104 10.44 1.93 -18.70
C MET A 104 10.03 3.35 -19.05
N VAL A 105 9.37 3.53 -20.20
CA VAL A 105 8.99 4.86 -20.72
C VAL A 105 7.50 4.94 -20.98
N SER A 106 6.93 6.11 -20.76
CA SER A 106 5.53 6.39 -21.09
C SER A 106 5.32 6.34 -22.61
N LYS A 107 4.30 5.62 -23.05
CA LYS A 107 3.89 5.57 -24.47
C LYS A 107 3.47 6.96 -24.99
N LYS A 108 2.89 7.80 -24.09
CA LYS A 108 2.34 9.11 -24.42
C LYS A 108 3.41 10.19 -24.62
N ASN A 109 4.37 10.31 -23.70
CA ASN A 109 5.28 11.45 -23.67
C ASN A 109 6.76 11.06 -23.57
N LYS A 110 7.09 9.77 -23.64
CA LYS A 110 8.46 9.22 -23.60
C LYS A 110 9.23 9.52 -22.32
N LYS A 111 8.58 10.04 -21.28
CA LYS A 111 9.23 10.22 -19.97
C LYS A 111 9.50 8.89 -19.34
N LYS A 112 10.67 8.77 -18.68
CA LYS A 112 11.06 7.57 -17.93
C LYS A 112 10.20 7.41 -16.68
N LEU A 113 9.91 6.17 -16.30
CA LEU A 113 9.29 5.84 -15.02
C LEU A 113 10.37 5.92 -13.94
N THR A 114 10.40 7.06 -13.27
CA THR A 114 11.34 7.37 -12.19
C THR A 114 10.57 7.84 -10.99
N PHE A 115 10.93 7.38 -9.81
CA PHE A 115 10.39 7.88 -8.55
C PHE A 115 11.42 7.80 -7.42
N SER A 116 11.17 8.52 -6.34
CA SER A 116 12.02 8.50 -5.14
C SER A 116 11.31 7.86 -3.96
N VAL A 117 12.08 7.15 -3.13
CA VAL A 117 11.65 6.73 -1.80
C VAL A 117 12.48 7.48 -0.76
N ILE A 118 11.82 8.14 0.19
CA ILE A 118 12.48 8.84 1.27
C ILE A 118 12.35 8.09 2.60
N THR A 119 13.39 8.16 3.39
CA THR A 119 13.45 7.61 4.74
C THR A 119 14.37 8.46 5.63
N ASN A 120 14.10 8.53 6.91
CA ASN A 120 15.03 9.09 7.91
C ASN A 120 15.82 8.02 8.65
N GLN A 121 15.76 6.76 8.19
CA GLN A 121 16.44 5.63 8.83
C GLN A 121 17.52 5.08 7.88
N ALA A 122 18.79 5.38 8.16
CA ALA A 122 19.92 4.93 7.34
C ALA A 122 19.95 3.39 7.14
N ARG A 123 19.51 2.63 8.15
CA ARG A 123 19.42 1.16 8.05
C ARG A 123 18.49 0.67 6.93
N MET A 124 17.50 1.48 6.54
CA MET A 124 16.56 1.13 5.46
C MET A 124 17.18 1.31 4.07
N GLU A 125 18.24 2.09 3.94
CA GLU A 125 18.87 2.36 2.66
C GLU A 125 19.30 1.08 1.94
N LYS A 126 20.00 0.18 2.61
CA LYS A 126 20.46 -1.10 2.04
C LYS A 126 19.29 -1.94 1.51
N LEU A 127 18.20 -2.00 2.26
CA LEU A 127 16.98 -2.71 1.89
C LEU A 127 16.34 -2.09 0.63
N LEU A 128 16.25 -0.77 0.60
CA LEU A 128 15.66 -0.04 -0.52
C LEU A 128 16.53 -0.11 -1.79
N LEU A 129 17.85 -0.15 -1.65
CA LEU A 129 18.77 -0.36 -2.78
C LEU A 129 18.60 -1.76 -3.41
N VAL A 130 18.34 -2.79 -2.61
CA VAL A 130 17.99 -4.12 -3.13
C VAL A 130 16.70 -4.08 -3.96
N TRP A 131 15.70 -3.32 -3.49
CA TRP A 131 14.47 -3.12 -4.26
C TRP A 131 14.71 -2.32 -5.54
N ALA A 132 15.53 -1.26 -5.49
CA ALA A 132 15.90 -0.48 -6.65
C ALA A 132 16.56 -1.36 -7.75
N GLN A 133 17.47 -2.26 -7.37
CA GLN A 133 18.08 -3.22 -8.29
C GLN A 133 17.07 -4.19 -8.95
N GLN A 134 16.00 -4.58 -8.22
CA GLN A 134 14.96 -5.41 -8.83
C GLN A 134 14.10 -4.62 -9.83
N LEU A 135 13.79 -3.36 -9.52
CA LEU A 135 13.03 -2.47 -10.40
C LEU A 135 13.83 -2.08 -11.65
N GLU A 136 15.14 -1.92 -11.53
CA GLU A 136 16.04 -1.62 -12.65
C GLU A 136 15.98 -2.71 -13.73
N LYS A 137 15.79 -3.98 -13.37
CA LYS A 137 15.64 -5.11 -14.31
C LYS A 137 14.46 -4.94 -15.27
N ILE A 138 13.46 -4.16 -14.89
CA ILE A 138 12.32 -3.81 -15.73
C ILE A 138 12.35 -2.35 -16.20
N GLY A 139 13.52 -1.70 -16.10
CA GLY A 139 13.75 -0.35 -16.58
C GLY A 139 13.15 0.77 -15.73
N VAL A 140 12.71 0.48 -14.51
CA VAL A 140 12.17 1.48 -13.56
C VAL A 140 13.30 2.02 -12.69
N ASP A 141 13.43 3.35 -12.63
CA ASP A 141 14.46 4.05 -11.85
C ASP A 141 13.92 4.44 -10.47
N LEU A 142 14.30 3.70 -9.43
CA LEU A 142 14.01 4.04 -8.04
C LEU A 142 15.20 4.73 -7.38
N ARG A 143 15.00 5.97 -6.90
CA ARG A 143 16.00 6.77 -6.19
C ARG A 143 15.78 6.71 -4.69
N VAL A 144 16.72 6.12 -3.98
CA VAL A 144 16.70 6.07 -2.52
C VAL A 144 17.27 7.37 -1.95
N ARG A 145 16.56 8.00 -1.02
CA ARG A 145 16.99 9.26 -0.36
C ARG A 145 16.88 9.12 1.14
N VAL A 146 18.00 9.14 1.81
CA VAL A 146 18.04 9.26 3.28
C VAL A 146 18.06 10.75 3.61
N THR A 147 17.14 11.19 4.46
CA THR A 147 17.02 12.59 4.91
C THR A 147 17.17 12.66 6.42
N ASP A 148 17.50 13.85 6.95
CA ASP A 148 17.38 14.09 8.39
C ASP A 148 15.91 14.08 8.84
N SER A 149 15.70 13.95 10.16
CA SER A 149 14.36 13.82 10.74
C SER A 149 13.49 15.06 10.53
N SER A 150 14.07 16.26 10.53
CA SER A 150 13.34 17.52 10.35
C SER A 150 12.82 17.65 8.92
N GLN A 151 13.69 17.38 7.94
CA GLN A 151 13.31 17.38 6.53
C GLN A 151 12.32 16.27 6.23
N PHE A 152 12.47 15.08 6.84
CA PHE A 152 11.51 13.98 6.68
C PHE A 152 10.13 14.40 7.17
N GLN A 153 10.02 14.97 8.39
CA GLN A 153 8.75 15.44 8.94
C GLN A 153 8.12 16.55 8.10
N TYR A 154 8.90 17.53 7.64
CA TYR A 154 8.39 18.57 6.76
C TYR A 154 7.76 18.00 5.49
N ARG A 155 8.44 17.03 4.83
CA ARG A 155 7.93 16.36 3.63
C ARG A 155 6.70 15.51 3.91
N LEU A 156 6.61 14.86 5.08
CA LEU A 156 5.40 14.14 5.50
C LEU A 156 4.21 15.08 5.66
N GLN A 157 4.42 16.21 6.35
CA GLN A 157 3.35 17.20 6.59
C GLN A 157 2.82 17.84 5.31
N SER A 158 3.70 18.09 4.35
CA SER A 158 3.36 18.70 3.05
C SER A 158 3.02 17.67 1.97
N PHE A 159 3.04 16.36 2.27
CA PHE A 159 2.93 15.27 1.29
C PHE A 159 3.91 15.39 0.11
N ASP A 160 5.10 15.98 0.35
CA ASP A 160 6.13 16.15 -0.67
C ASP A 160 7.03 14.93 -0.82
N PHE A 161 6.47 13.85 -1.33
CA PHE A 161 7.17 12.58 -1.62
C PHE A 161 6.46 11.77 -2.71
N ASP A 162 7.18 10.88 -3.37
CA ASP A 162 6.61 9.87 -4.25
C ASP A 162 6.31 8.58 -3.46
N SER A 163 7.24 8.17 -2.61
CA SER A 163 7.14 7.02 -1.72
C SER A 163 7.92 7.27 -0.42
N ILE A 164 7.46 6.65 0.66
CA ILE A 164 8.08 6.77 1.99
C ILE A 164 8.20 5.40 2.66
N VAL A 165 9.17 5.28 3.57
CA VAL A 165 9.17 4.21 4.57
C VAL A 165 8.53 4.75 5.83
N PHE A 166 7.37 4.22 6.19
CA PHE A 166 6.63 4.66 7.37
C PHE A 166 6.08 3.46 8.14
N LYS A 167 6.02 3.59 9.45
CA LYS A 167 5.46 2.59 10.35
C LYS A 167 4.24 3.15 11.05
N TYR A 168 3.07 2.57 10.77
CA TYR A 168 1.87 2.81 11.56
C TYR A 168 1.90 1.96 12.83
N HIS A 169 1.46 2.53 13.94
CA HIS A 169 1.22 1.81 15.19
C HIS A 169 -0.28 1.57 15.32
N MET A 170 -0.70 0.34 15.04
CA MET A 170 -2.11 -0.03 15.10
C MET A 170 -2.48 -0.50 16.52
N SER A 171 -3.60 0.02 17.01
CA SER A 171 -4.22 -0.43 18.26
C SER A 171 -5.03 -1.70 18.03
N LEU A 172 -5.13 -2.54 19.07
CA LEU A 172 -6.11 -3.62 19.15
C LEU A 172 -7.50 -3.12 19.58
N SER A 173 -7.63 -1.83 19.85
CA SER A 173 -8.89 -1.12 20.07
C SER A 173 -8.91 0.15 19.23
N PRO A 174 -9.01 0.01 17.88
CA PRO A 174 -9.03 1.15 16.98
C PRO A 174 -10.23 2.06 17.24
N GLY A 175 -10.04 3.36 16.99
CA GLY A 175 -11.05 4.40 17.24
C GLY A 175 -10.87 5.59 16.30
N ASN A 176 -11.00 6.81 16.84
CA ASN A 176 -10.96 8.07 16.07
C ASN A 176 -9.65 8.31 15.32
N GLU A 177 -8.53 7.73 15.75
CA GLU A 177 -7.26 7.84 15.06
C GLU A 177 -7.31 7.29 13.63
N GLN A 178 -8.24 6.38 13.34
CA GLN A 178 -8.42 5.83 11.99
C GLN A 178 -8.82 6.90 10.97
N TYR A 179 -9.55 7.93 11.38
CA TYR A 179 -9.86 9.08 10.51
C TYR A 179 -8.59 9.81 10.07
N ILE A 180 -7.59 9.97 10.97
CA ILE A 180 -6.32 10.64 10.67
C ILE A 180 -5.47 9.80 9.72
N TYR A 181 -5.56 8.46 9.82
CA TYR A 181 -4.76 7.54 9.00
C TYR A 181 -5.39 7.27 7.62
N TRP A 182 -6.71 7.16 7.53
CA TRP A 182 -7.39 6.65 6.35
C TRP A 182 -8.59 7.47 5.88
N GLY A 183 -9.09 8.42 6.68
CA GLY A 183 -10.28 9.21 6.34
C GLY A 183 -10.10 10.06 5.09
N ASN A 184 -11.20 10.27 4.36
CA ASN A 184 -11.19 11.01 3.10
C ASN A 184 -10.66 12.44 3.25
N TRP A 185 -11.11 13.18 4.27
CA TRP A 185 -10.64 14.53 4.52
C TRP A 185 -9.12 14.58 4.79
N ALA A 186 -8.58 13.54 5.42
CA ALA A 186 -7.18 13.45 5.76
C ALA A 186 -6.27 13.29 4.53
N ALA A 187 -6.82 12.85 3.39
CA ALA A 187 -6.06 12.67 2.14
C ALA A 187 -5.48 13.99 1.59
N SER A 188 -6.11 15.12 1.90
CA SER A 188 -5.68 16.46 1.46
C SER A 188 -5.30 17.39 2.61
N GLN A 189 -5.46 16.95 3.86
CA GLN A 189 -5.20 17.77 5.04
C GLN A 189 -3.73 17.72 5.42
N SER A 190 -3.02 18.85 5.32
CA SER A 190 -1.63 18.96 5.78
C SER A 190 -1.51 18.53 7.24
N GLY A 191 -0.46 17.78 7.55
CA GLY A 191 -0.20 17.25 8.89
C GLY A 191 -1.01 16.00 9.25
N SER A 192 -1.93 15.54 8.39
CA SER A 192 -2.57 14.24 8.58
C SER A 192 -1.58 13.10 8.35
N ARG A 193 -2.00 11.87 8.64
CA ARG A 193 -1.19 10.67 8.41
C ARG A 193 -1.74 9.78 7.29
N ASN A 194 -2.66 10.29 6.48
CA ASN A 194 -3.16 9.58 5.31
C ASN A 194 -2.14 9.67 4.15
N TYR A 195 -0.93 9.16 4.39
CA TYR A 195 0.18 9.23 3.41
C TYR A 195 -0.09 8.44 2.14
N ALA A 196 -0.98 7.46 2.19
CA ALA A 196 -1.40 6.70 1.02
C ALA A 196 -2.38 7.48 0.12
N GLY A 197 -2.90 8.63 0.58
CA GLY A 197 -3.90 9.43 -0.13
C GLY A 197 -5.18 8.63 -0.38
N ILE A 198 -5.62 7.86 0.62
CA ILE A 198 -6.87 7.10 0.56
C ILE A 198 -8.02 8.09 0.56
N ASN A 199 -8.93 7.91 -0.40
CA ASN A 199 -10.09 8.77 -0.57
C ASN A 199 -11.25 7.93 -1.14
N HIS A 200 -11.97 7.23 -0.26
CA HIS A 200 -13.09 6.40 -0.66
C HIS A 200 -14.17 6.38 0.45
N PRO A 201 -15.45 6.66 0.13
CA PRO A 201 -16.51 6.82 1.14
C PRO A 201 -16.76 5.54 1.97
N ALA A 202 -16.51 4.36 1.43
CA ALA A 202 -16.60 3.10 2.18
C ALA A 202 -15.60 3.04 3.34
N ILE A 203 -14.44 3.71 3.22
CA ILE A 203 -13.46 3.81 4.30
C ILE A 203 -14.02 4.65 5.44
N ASP A 204 -14.56 5.85 5.15
CA ASP A 204 -15.17 6.70 6.18
C ASP A 204 -16.35 6.01 6.85
N GLU A 205 -17.18 5.29 6.10
CA GLU A 205 -18.29 4.52 6.66
C GLU A 205 -17.80 3.39 7.58
N SER A 206 -16.74 2.66 7.20
CA SER A 206 -16.14 1.65 8.06
C SER A 206 -15.57 2.23 9.34
N ILE A 207 -14.87 3.39 9.25
CA ILE A 207 -14.34 4.09 10.41
C ILE A 207 -15.47 4.57 11.32
N ASN A 208 -16.55 5.08 10.75
CA ASN A 208 -17.72 5.50 11.53
C ASN A 208 -18.33 4.32 12.32
N VAL A 209 -18.42 3.14 11.72
CA VAL A 209 -18.87 1.93 12.43
C VAL A 209 -17.90 1.54 13.54
N ILE A 210 -16.57 1.63 13.32
CA ILE A 210 -15.56 1.39 14.35
C ILE A 210 -15.78 2.31 15.55
N VAL A 211 -15.87 3.61 15.31
CA VAL A 211 -15.98 4.64 16.36
C VAL A 211 -17.27 4.52 17.17
N ASN A 212 -18.36 4.12 16.52
CA ASN A 212 -19.67 3.95 17.16
C ASN A 212 -19.95 2.53 17.66
N SER A 213 -18.97 1.64 17.62
CA SER A 213 -19.13 0.26 18.07
C SER A 213 -19.41 0.20 19.57
N LYS A 214 -20.52 -0.45 19.96
CA LYS A 214 -20.96 -0.55 21.36
C LYS A 214 -20.40 -1.78 22.09
N ASN A 215 -19.85 -2.71 21.37
CA ASN A 215 -19.30 -3.94 21.92
C ASN A 215 -18.12 -4.44 21.06
N ARG A 216 -17.37 -5.40 21.62
CA ARG A 216 -16.15 -5.93 21.00
C ARG A 216 -16.42 -6.60 19.66
N ASP A 217 -17.50 -7.34 19.51
CA ASP A 217 -17.80 -8.10 18.29
C ASP A 217 -18.06 -7.15 17.11
N LYS A 218 -18.81 -6.07 17.34
CA LYS A 218 -19.04 -5.03 16.33
C LYS A 218 -17.75 -4.30 15.96
N LEU A 219 -16.90 -4.03 16.94
CA LEU A 219 -15.57 -3.44 16.69
C LEU A 219 -14.71 -4.35 15.81
N ILE A 220 -14.71 -5.66 16.07
CA ILE A 220 -13.99 -6.65 15.27
C ILE A 220 -14.51 -6.64 13.83
N GLU A 221 -15.82 -6.79 13.63
CA GLU A 221 -16.45 -6.79 12.31
C GLU A 221 -16.11 -5.53 11.50
N ALA A 222 -16.23 -4.36 12.12
CA ALA A 222 -15.96 -3.09 11.48
C ALA A 222 -14.48 -2.91 11.12
N THR A 223 -13.57 -3.35 12.00
CA THR A 223 -12.12 -3.28 11.75
C THR A 223 -11.70 -4.26 10.66
N GLN A 224 -12.23 -5.47 10.65
CA GLN A 224 -12.02 -6.43 9.57
C GLN A 224 -12.51 -5.86 8.23
N THR A 225 -13.63 -5.14 8.24
CA THR A 225 -14.15 -4.46 7.03
C THR A 225 -13.18 -3.40 6.54
N LEU A 226 -12.67 -2.57 7.43
CA LEU A 226 -11.65 -1.57 7.09
C LEU A 226 -10.37 -2.22 6.54
N ASP A 227 -9.91 -3.30 7.16
CA ASP A 227 -8.72 -4.05 6.69
C ASP A 227 -8.92 -4.62 5.28
N ILE A 228 -10.10 -5.19 4.97
CA ILE A 228 -10.45 -5.63 3.61
C ILE A 228 -10.35 -4.48 2.61
N LEU A 229 -10.95 -3.34 2.93
CA LEU A 229 -10.98 -2.18 2.02
C LEU A 229 -9.58 -1.60 1.79
N LEU A 230 -8.75 -1.53 2.82
CA LEU A 230 -7.36 -1.07 2.71
C LEU A 230 -6.53 -2.01 1.83
N ARG A 231 -6.67 -3.32 2.00
CA ARG A 231 -6.01 -4.34 1.15
C ARG A 231 -6.48 -4.26 -0.31
N ALA A 232 -7.73 -3.91 -0.54
CA ALA A 232 -8.27 -3.68 -1.88
C ALA A 232 -7.68 -2.44 -2.57
N GLY A 233 -6.88 -1.63 -1.88
CA GLY A 233 -6.22 -0.44 -2.40
C GLY A 233 -7.14 0.77 -2.57
N LYS A 234 -8.20 0.82 -1.79
CA LYS A 234 -9.19 1.92 -1.79
C LYS A 234 -8.79 3.02 -0.81
#